data_e68d9737957eb6836f4e6b46b67bd997
#
_entry.id   e68d9737957eb6836f4e6b46b67bd997
#
_cell.length_a   1.000
_cell.length_b   1.000
_cell.length_c   1.000
_cell.angle_alpha   90.00
_cell.angle_beta   90.00
_cell.angle_gamma   90.00
#
_symmetry.space_group_name_H-M   'P 1'
#
loop_
_entity.id
_entity.type
_entity.pdbx_description
1 polymer ?
#
loop_
_entity_poly.entity_id
_entity_poly.type
_entity_poly.pdbx_seq_one_letter_code
_entity_poly.pdbx_strand_id
1 'polypeptide(L)'
;MAILCPLSLLAADTGGAVVHSKGGVWVNGAEVADSTAIFPGDLLETKPGSVANLDAEGSSILIQPESVVKFQGSFLSLEHGSVSVGTSTSMSVRVNCIKVEPTSKAWTQYDVADVSGKVQVASHKDDVNITQGAALRKTTQENSASPSAVVHEGEQATRDEADCGAAPRPGGADNGLNTKWLEIGGAAGGGAIVLCLLLCKGSKSTSVSPSQP
;
A
#
# COMPACT_ATOMS: atom_id res chain seq x y z
N MET A 1 55.70 -15.64 15.89
CA MET A 1 54.43 -16.38 15.79
C MET A 1 53.34 -15.36 15.59
N ALA A 2 52.90 -15.15 14.35
CA ALA A 2 51.89 -14.11 14.00
C ALA A 2 50.53 -14.78 13.98
N ILE A 3 49.62 -14.31 14.88
CA ILE A 3 48.23 -14.77 14.95
C ILE A 3 47.46 -13.98 13.92
N LEU A 4 47.10 -14.59 12.79
CA LEU A 4 46.11 -14.07 11.84
C LEU A 4 44.75 -14.30 12.47
N CYS A 5 44.11 -13.19 12.89
CA CYS A 5 42.71 -13.18 13.29
C CYS A 5 41.85 -13.13 12.01
N PRO A 6 40.95 -14.12 11.72
CA PRO A 6 40.04 -14.00 10.59
C PRO A 6 39.02 -12.93 10.91
N LEU A 7 38.98 -11.82 10.14
CA LEU A 7 37.85 -10.90 10.11
C LEU A 7 36.68 -11.64 9.46
N SER A 8 35.76 -12.10 10.28
CA SER A 8 34.43 -12.53 9.80
C SER A 8 33.70 -11.30 9.28
N LEU A 9 33.65 -11.11 7.96
CA LEU A 9 32.73 -10.19 7.33
C LEU A 9 31.32 -10.73 7.60
N LEU A 10 30.64 -10.14 8.57
CA LEU A 10 29.18 -10.24 8.68
C LEU A 10 28.61 -9.53 7.45
N ALA A 11 28.22 -10.31 6.42
CA ALA A 11 27.37 -9.82 5.36
C ALA A 11 26.05 -9.44 6.04
N ALA A 12 25.81 -8.14 6.20
CA ALA A 12 24.48 -7.65 6.51
C ALA A 12 23.60 -8.03 5.33
N ASP A 13 22.58 -8.85 5.60
CA ASP A 13 21.55 -9.16 4.63
C ASP A 13 20.78 -7.86 4.36
N THR A 14 21.24 -7.11 3.37
CA THR A 14 20.56 -5.91 2.92
C THR A 14 19.42 -6.39 2.05
N GLY A 15 18.25 -6.65 2.66
CA GLY A 15 17.03 -7.11 1.99
C GLY A 15 16.71 -6.26 0.76
N GLY A 16 17.36 -6.59 -0.36
CA GLY A 16 17.14 -5.94 -1.65
C GLY A 16 15.85 -6.44 -2.29
N ALA A 17 15.40 -5.73 -3.29
CA ALA A 17 14.24 -6.10 -4.10
C ALA A 17 14.52 -5.82 -5.57
N VAL A 18 13.68 -6.34 -6.46
CA VAL A 18 13.76 -6.09 -7.90
C VAL A 18 12.51 -5.33 -8.31
N VAL A 19 12.70 -4.20 -8.99
CA VAL A 19 11.63 -3.43 -9.63
C VAL A 19 11.54 -3.85 -11.09
N HIS A 20 10.35 -4.20 -11.52
CA HIS A 20 9.99 -4.38 -12.91
C HIS A 20 9.12 -3.21 -13.36
N SER A 21 9.65 -2.37 -14.24
CA SER A 21 8.97 -1.16 -14.72
C SER A 21 8.12 -1.46 -15.95
N LYS A 22 6.96 -0.80 -16.00
CA LYS A 22 6.14 -0.74 -17.20
C LYS A 22 5.75 0.72 -17.43
N GLY A 23 6.50 1.37 -18.31
CA GLY A 23 6.40 2.81 -18.55
C GLY A 23 7.48 3.61 -17.82
N GLY A 24 7.22 4.88 -17.57
CA GLY A 24 8.16 5.79 -16.89
C GLY A 24 8.19 5.52 -15.39
N VAL A 25 9.21 4.81 -14.94
CA VAL A 25 9.50 4.54 -13.53
C VAL A 25 10.87 5.13 -13.18
N TRP A 26 10.95 5.81 -12.06
CA TRP A 26 12.14 6.50 -11.60
C TRP A 26 12.56 5.96 -10.24
N VAL A 27 13.84 5.76 -10.06
CA VAL A 27 14.44 5.40 -8.78
C VAL A 27 15.47 6.46 -8.41
N ASN A 28 15.32 7.10 -7.26
CA ASN A 28 16.17 8.18 -6.78
C ASN A 28 16.35 9.30 -7.82
N GLY A 29 15.27 9.62 -8.57
CA GLY A 29 15.29 10.68 -9.57
C GLY A 29 15.92 10.30 -10.93
N ALA A 30 16.29 9.04 -11.14
CA ALA A 30 16.77 8.54 -12.42
C ALA A 30 15.75 7.53 -13.01
N GLU A 31 15.45 7.69 -14.31
CA GLU A 31 14.61 6.71 -15.01
C GLU A 31 15.32 5.36 -15.07
N VAL A 32 14.59 4.29 -14.77
CA VAL A 32 15.16 2.95 -14.71
C VAL A 32 14.72 2.09 -15.89
N ALA A 33 15.59 1.13 -16.23
CA ALA A 33 15.29 0.10 -17.23
C ALA A 33 14.21 -0.87 -16.71
N ASP A 34 13.75 -1.75 -17.61
CA ASP A 34 12.66 -2.71 -17.37
C ASP A 34 12.82 -3.55 -16.11
N SER A 35 14.03 -3.77 -15.65
CA SER A 35 14.32 -4.50 -14.41
C SER A 35 15.55 -3.89 -13.72
N THR A 36 15.38 -3.50 -12.46
CA THR A 36 16.40 -2.80 -11.69
C THR A 36 16.39 -3.30 -10.24
N ALA A 37 17.59 -3.58 -9.69
CA ALA A 37 17.71 -3.87 -8.26
C ALA A 37 17.58 -2.58 -7.45
N ILE A 38 16.85 -2.65 -6.35
CA ILE A 38 16.70 -1.56 -5.38
C ILE A 38 17.04 -2.04 -3.97
N PHE A 39 17.37 -1.08 -3.12
CA PHE A 39 17.81 -1.32 -1.76
C PHE A 39 16.99 -0.49 -0.76
N PRO A 40 17.00 -0.87 0.53
CA PRO A 40 16.36 -0.06 1.57
C PRO A 40 16.86 1.39 1.55
N GLY A 41 15.92 2.31 1.49
CA GLY A 41 16.16 3.74 1.37
C GLY A 41 15.87 4.32 -0.02
N ASP A 42 15.76 3.48 -1.04
CA ASP A 42 15.47 3.93 -2.40
C ASP A 42 14.04 4.46 -2.54
N LEU A 43 13.92 5.56 -3.29
CA LEU A 43 12.65 6.22 -3.62
C LEU A 43 12.23 5.84 -5.03
N LEU A 44 11.03 5.29 -5.16
CA LEU A 44 10.40 4.93 -6.43
C LEU A 44 9.30 5.93 -6.77
N GLU A 45 9.27 6.35 -8.02
CA GLU A 45 8.24 7.24 -8.55
C GLU A 45 7.70 6.67 -9.86
N THR A 46 6.38 6.54 -9.96
CA THR A 46 5.69 6.12 -11.18
C THR A 46 5.03 7.33 -11.84
N LYS A 47 5.20 7.47 -13.14
CA LYS A 47 4.57 8.55 -13.93
C LYS A 47 3.12 8.19 -14.30
N PRO A 48 2.31 9.16 -14.76
CA PRO A 48 0.97 8.89 -15.27
C PRO A 48 0.95 7.75 -16.31
N GLY A 49 0.05 6.78 -16.14
CA GLY A 49 -0.07 5.64 -17.02
C GLY A 49 1.03 4.58 -16.90
N SER A 50 1.94 4.72 -15.94
CA SER A 50 3.04 3.78 -15.69
C SER A 50 2.81 3.03 -14.40
N VAL A 51 3.29 1.79 -14.31
CA VAL A 51 3.23 0.97 -13.10
C VAL A 51 4.59 0.33 -12.86
N ALA A 52 4.86 0.01 -11.60
CA ALA A 52 6.03 -0.77 -11.22
C ALA A 52 5.60 -1.98 -10.39
N ASN A 53 6.17 -3.15 -10.71
CA ASN A 53 6.06 -4.32 -9.84
C ASN A 53 7.36 -4.46 -9.06
N LEU A 54 7.25 -4.46 -7.74
CA LEU A 54 8.37 -4.60 -6.83
C LEU A 54 8.30 -5.98 -6.19
N ASP A 55 9.28 -6.83 -6.52
CA ASP A 55 9.41 -8.16 -5.95
C ASP A 55 10.48 -8.14 -4.85
N ALA A 56 10.05 -8.28 -3.62
CA ALA A 56 10.85 -8.46 -2.43
C ALA A 56 10.65 -9.87 -1.87
N GLU A 57 11.52 -10.33 -0.99
CA GLU A 57 11.43 -11.68 -0.42
C GLU A 57 10.03 -11.98 0.14
N GLY A 58 9.33 -12.95 -0.45
CA GLY A 58 8.00 -13.37 -0.04
C GLY A 58 6.89 -12.32 -0.22
N SER A 59 7.16 -11.26 -1.00
CA SER A 59 6.20 -10.19 -1.25
C SER A 59 6.28 -9.70 -2.69
N SER A 60 5.13 -9.41 -3.29
CA SER A 60 4.98 -8.77 -4.59
C SER A 60 4.09 -7.54 -4.44
N ILE A 61 4.60 -6.40 -4.86
CA ILE A 61 3.95 -5.11 -4.66
C ILE A 61 3.76 -4.44 -6.02
N LEU A 62 2.51 -4.15 -6.37
CA LEU A 62 2.18 -3.34 -7.53
C LEU A 62 2.04 -1.88 -7.10
N ILE A 63 2.93 -1.04 -7.61
CA ILE A 63 2.90 0.42 -7.42
C ILE A 63 2.11 1.00 -8.59
N GLN A 64 1.00 1.67 -8.26
CA GLN A 64 0.07 2.25 -9.23
C GLN A 64 0.65 3.52 -9.88
N PRO A 65 0.02 4.03 -10.95
CA PRO A 65 0.44 5.30 -11.56
C PRO A 65 0.42 6.47 -10.57
N GLU A 66 1.27 7.45 -10.81
CA GLU A 66 1.34 8.69 -10.02
C GLU A 66 1.57 8.43 -8.52
N SER A 67 2.41 7.45 -8.22
CA SER A 67 2.73 7.07 -6.85
C SER A 67 4.19 7.35 -6.53
N VAL A 68 4.44 7.72 -5.27
CA VAL A 68 5.77 7.92 -4.70
C VAL A 68 5.91 7.01 -3.48
N VAL A 69 6.84 6.06 -3.56
CA VAL A 69 7.04 5.02 -2.56
C VAL A 69 8.51 4.91 -2.19
N LYS A 70 8.82 4.92 -0.90
CA LYS A 70 10.16 4.63 -0.40
C LYS A 70 10.22 3.19 0.10
N PHE A 71 11.12 2.40 -0.48
CA PHE A 71 11.38 1.03 -0.05
C PHE A 71 12.27 1.01 1.20
N GLN A 72 11.91 0.23 2.22
CA GLN A 72 12.65 0.14 3.47
C GLN A 72 12.99 -1.32 3.85
N GLY A 73 12.97 -2.23 2.87
CA GLY A 73 13.20 -3.66 3.09
C GLY A 73 11.94 -4.38 3.59
N SER A 74 11.60 -4.26 4.86
CA SER A 74 10.44 -4.94 5.46
C SER A 74 9.14 -4.13 5.41
N PHE A 75 9.19 -2.88 4.96
CA PHE A 75 8.00 -2.03 4.81
C PHE A 75 8.18 -1.02 3.68
N LEU A 76 7.06 -0.49 3.20
CA LEU A 76 6.99 0.60 2.25
C LEU A 76 6.52 1.87 2.97
N SER A 77 7.15 3.00 2.66
CA SER A 77 6.59 4.31 3.02
C SER A 77 5.93 4.89 1.77
N LEU A 78 4.62 4.95 1.76
CA LEU A 78 3.85 5.57 0.70
C LEU A 78 3.75 7.06 1.01
N GLU A 79 4.33 7.89 0.17
CA GLU A 79 4.30 9.35 0.30
C GLU A 79 3.12 9.94 -0.47
N HIS A 80 2.71 9.29 -1.56
CA HIS A 80 1.58 9.67 -2.39
C HIS A 80 1.16 8.52 -3.30
N GLY A 81 -0.13 8.46 -3.67
CA GLY A 81 -0.65 7.51 -4.64
C GLY A 81 -1.18 6.22 -4.02
N SER A 82 -0.93 5.08 -4.64
CA SER A 82 -1.47 3.81 -4.16
C SER A 82 -0.60 2.60 -4.50
N VAL A 83 -0.70 1.57 -3.65
CA VAL A 83 0.01 0.29 -3.79
C VAL A 83 -0.93 -0.87 -3.50
N SER A 84 -0.74 -1.97 -4.25
CA SER A 84 -1.35 -3.28 -3.98
C SER A 84 -0.27 -4.23 -3.51
N VAL A 85 -0.44 -4.81 -2.35
CA VAL A 85 0.55 -5.66 -1.68
C VAL A 85 0.05 -7.09 -1.57
N GLY A 86 0.83 -8.05 -2.06
CA GLY A 86 0.68 -9.47 -1.78
C GLY A 86 1.90 -9.94 -0.99
N THR A 87 1.72 -10.51 0.19
CA THR A 87 2.84 -10.88 1.06
C THR A 87 2.59 -12.12 1.90
N SER A 88 3.63 -12.89 2.13
CA SER A 88 3.70 -13.97 3.13
C SER A 88 4.74 -13.68 4.23
N THR A 89 5.43 -12.53 4.15
CA THR A 89 6.49 -12.12 5.08
C THR A 89 6.12 -10.93 5.92
N SER A 90 4.82 -10.58 5.96
CA SER A 90 4.29 -9.44 6.72
C SER A 90 4.84 -8.08 6.25
N MET A 91 5.06 -7.92 4.94
CA MET A 91 5.34 -6.61 4.35
C MET A 91 4.26 -5.62 4.79
N SER A 92 4.65 -4.50 5.36
CA SER A 92 3.73 -3.47 5.83
C SER A 92 3.84 -2.19 5.00
N VAL A 93 2.77 -1.38 5.01
CA VAL A 93 2.76 -0.07 4.36
C VAL A 93 2.57 1.01 5.42
N ARG A 94 3.34 2.08 5.32
CA ARG A 94 3.21 3.28 6.16
C ARG A 94 2.83 4.46 5.31
N VAL A 95 1.84 5.19 5.76
CA VAL A 95 1.42 6.48 5.20
C VAL A 95 1.41 7.45 6.37
N ASN A 96 2.38 8.33 6.43
CA ASN A 96 2.55 9.23 7.57
C ASN A 96 2.63 8.47 8.93
N CYS A 97 1.66 8.70 9.81
CA CYS A 97 1.55 8.04 11.11
C CYS A 97 0.71 6.75 11.06
N ILE A 98 0.12 6.42 9.91
CA ILE A 98 -0.74 5.25 9.73
C ILE A 98 0.12 4.10 9.23
N LYS A 99 0.05 2.96 9.93
CA LYS A 99 0.71 1.71 9.55
C LYS A 99 -0.35 0.66 9.25
N VAL A 100 -0.23 0.03 8.09
CA VAL A 100 -1.05 -1.10 7.65
C VAL A 100 -0.18 -2.33 7.59
N GLU A 101 -0.58 -3.41 8.26
CA GLU A 101 0.18 -4.65 8.31
C GLU A 101 -0.73 -5.88 8.33
N PRO A 102 -0.33 -7.00 7.73
CA PRO A 102 -1.02 -8.28 7.88
C PRO A 102 -1.17 -8.68 9.35
N THR A 103 -2.31 -9.29 9.70
CA THR A 103 -2.53 -9.83 11.05
C THR A 103 -1.86 -11.17 11.25
N SER A 104 -1.54 -11.87 10.17
CA SER A 104 -0.96 -13.21 10.16
C SER A 104 0.25 -13.30 9.21
N LYS A 105 0.93 -14.45 9.22
CA LYS A 105 1.97 -14.81 8.25
C LYS A 105 1.43 -15.61 7.07
N ALA A 106 0.11 -15.74 6.94
CA ALA A 106 -0.50 -16.31 5.76
C ALA A 106 -0.34 -15.37 4.56
N TRP A 107 -0.58 -15.87 3.37
CA TRP A 107 -0.58 -15.03 2.18
C TRP A 107 -1.72 -14.03 2.26
N THR A 108 -1.38 -12.77 2.45
CA THR A 108 -2.30 -11.65 2.60
C THR A 108 -2.23 -10.75 1.38
N GLN A 109 -3.39 -10.29 0.88
CA GLN A 109 -3.47 -9.31 -0.20
C GLN A 109 -4.29 -8.10 0.24
N TYR A 110 -3.72 -6.91 0.07
CA TYR A 110 -4.39 -5.68 0.44
C TYR A 110 -3.91 -4.49 -0.38
N ASP A 111 -4.75 -3.47 -0.48
CA ASP A 111 -4.45 -2.20 -1.14
C ASP A 111 -4.37 -1.08 -0.11
N VAL A 112 -3.47 -0.15 -0.35
CA VAL A 112 -3.35 1.09 0.41
C VAL A 112 -3.27 2.25 -0.58
N ALA A 113 -4.14 3.25 -0.40
CA ALA A 113 -4.14 4.45 -1.21
C ALA A 113 -4.16 5.68 -0.31
N ASP A 114 -3.30 6.65 -0.61
CA ASP A 114 -3.36 8.01 -0.09
C ASP A 114 -4.05 8.90 -1.11
N VAL A 115 -5.25 9.35 -0.76
CA VAL A 115 -6.07 10.22 -1.60
C VAL A 115 -6.48 11.45 -0.81
N SER A 116 -5.84 12.57 -1.11
CA SER A 116 -6.17 13.88 -0.52
C SER A 116 -6.14 13.89 1.02
N GLY A 117 -5.11 13.29 1.61
CA GLY A 117 -4.92 13.22 3.06
C GLY A 117 -5.83 12.20 3.75
N LYS A 118 -6.40 11.27 2.99
CA LYS A 118 -7.16 10.13 3.50
C LYS A 118 -6.53 8.83 3.03
N VAL A 119 -6.19 7.99 3.99
CA VAL A 119 -5.66 6.66 3.74
C VAL A 119 -6.81 5.67 3.64
N GLN A 120 -6.97 5.11 2.46
CA GLN A 120 -7.93 4.04 2.19
C GLN A 120 -7.21 2.70 2.19
N VAL A 121 -7.76 1.73 2.91
CA VAL A 121 -7.21 0.38 3.01
C VAL A 121 -8.30 -0.60 2.63
N ALA A 122 -8.02 -1.50 1.71
CA ALA A 122 -8.92 -2.59 1.33
C ALA A 122 -8.20 -3.93 1.52
N SER A 123 -8.82 -4.87 2.22
CA SER A 123 -8.32 -6.24 2.33
C SER A 123 -9.02 -7.12 1.30
N HIS A 124 -8.23 -7.83 0.47
CA HIS A 124 -8.74 -8.75 -0.55
C HIS A 124 -8.61 -10.21 -0.11
N LYS A 125 -7.61 -10.49 0.70
CA LYS A 125 -7.35 -11.84 1.23
C LYS A 125 -6.64 -11.74 2.57
N ASP A 126 -7.19 -12.43 3.56
CA ASP A 126 -6.79 -12.40 4.96
C ASP A 126 -6.96 -11.00 5.59
N ASP A 127 -6.82 -10.89 6.89
CA ASP A 127 -7.10 -9.67 7.63
C ASP A 127 -5.87 -8.77 7.71
N VAL A 128 -6.08 -7.46 7.71
CA VAL A 128 -5.02 -6.47 7.94
C VAL A 128 -5.34 -5.59 9.13
N ASN A 129 -4.30 -5.19 9.85
CA ASN A 129 -4.39 -4.29 10.99
C ASN A 129 -3.95 -2.89 10.59
N ILE A 130 -4.76 -1.89 10.91
CA ILE A 130 -4.41 -0.48 10.77
C ILE A 130 -4.09 0.06 12.14
N THR A 131 -2.87 0.56 12.31
CA THR A 131 -2.43 1.22 13.54
C THR A 131 -2.13 2.68 13.24
N GLN A 132 -2.68 3.59 14.02
CA GLN A 132 -2.40 5.01 13.90
C GLN A 132 -1.54 5.47 15.08
N GLY A 133 -0.31 5.89 14.78
CA GLY A 133 0.61 6.41 15.79
C GLY A 133 0.22 7.81 16.23
N ALA A 134 0.25 8.10 17.53
CA ALA A 134 0.24 9.48 18.00
C ALA A 134 1.52 10.17 17.54
N ALA A 135 1.43 11.39 16.99
CA ALA A 135 2.62 12.18 16.72
C ALA A 135 3.39 12.37 18.03
N LEU A 136 4.70 12.20 17.95
CA LEU A 136 5.64 12.37 19.07
C LEU A 136 5.51 13.77 19.67
N ARG A 137 4.46 14.00 20.46
CA ARG A 137 4.50 15.05 21.49
C ARG A 137 5.28 14.48 22.67
N LYS A 138 6.43 15.08 22.92
CA LYS A 138 7.22 14.95 24.13
C LYS A 138 6.39 15.41 25.33
N THR A 139 5.42 14.63 25.76
CA THR A 139 4.75 14.79 27.05
C THR A 139 4.72 13.41 27.68
N THR A 140 5.38 13.36 28.81
CA THR A 140 5.48 12.26 29.77
C THR A 140 4.07 11.83 30.24
N GLN A 141 3.41 10.97 29.44
CA GLN A 141 2.23 10.24 29.90
C GLN A 141 2.15 8.90 29.18
N GLU A 142 2.68 7.89 29.84
CA GLU A 142 2.49 6.49 29.53
C GLU A 142 1.00 6.17 29.57
N ASN A 143 0.53 5.37 28.61
CA ASN A 143 -0.78 4.75 28.49
C ASN A 143 -1.81 5.43 27.57
N SER A 144 -1.43 5.74 26.35
CA SER A 144 -2.45 5.90 25.30
C SER A 144 -2.26 4.79 24.26
N ALA A 145 -3.08 3.76 24.32
CA ALA A 145 -3.15 2.75 23.26
C ALA A 145 -3.39 3.46 21.92
N SER A 146 -2.49 3.27 20.96
CA SER A 146 -2.70 3.76 19.59
C SER A 146 -4.00 3.15 19.07
N PRO A 147 -4.89 3.94 18.47
CA PRO A 147 -6.11 3.39 17.89
C PRO A 147 -5.75 2.39 16.79
N SER A 148 -6.11 1.15 17.01
CA SER A 148 -5.95 0.07 16.05
C SER A 148 -7.30 -0.41 15.57
N ALA A 149 -7.39 -0.82 14.32
CA ALA A 149 -8.58 -1.43 13.75
C ALA A 149 -8.18 -2.56 12.81
N VAL A 150 -8.90 -3.65 12.87
CA VAL A 150 -8.75 -4.76 11.92
C VAL A 150 -9.70 -4.53 10.76
N VAL A 151 -9.21 -4.70 9.54
CA VAL A 151 -9.98 -4.72 8.30
C VAL A 151 -10.02 -6.19 7.87
N HIS A 152 -11.21 -6.77 7.90
CA HIS A 152 -11.40 -8.17 7.53
C HIS A 152 -11.37 -8.38 6.01
N GLU A 153 -11.12 -9.60 5.61
CA GLU A 153 -11.14 -9.97 4.19
C GLU A 153 -12.44 -9.50 3.50
N GLY A 154 -12.29 -8.80 2.38
CA GLY A 154 -13.41 -8.20 1.63
C GLY A 154 -13.88 -6.85 2.15
N GLU A 155 -13.31 -6.33 3.23
CA GLU A 155 -13.69 -5.04 3.81
C GLU A 155 -12.76 -3.91 3.38
N GLN A 156 -13.24 -2.67 3.58
CA GLN A 156 -12.49 -1.44 3.36
C GLN A 156 -12.62 -0.53 4.58
N ALA A 157 -11.53 0.19 4.87
CA ALA A 157 -11.52 1.21 5.91
C ALA A 157 -10.83 2.48 5.41
N THR A 158 -11.24 3.62 5.95
CA THR A 158 -10.61 4.90 5.67
C THR A 158 -10.13 5.53 6.98
N ARG A 159 -8.94 6.13 6.95
CA ARG A 159 -8.34 6.90 8.04
C ARG A 159 -7.98 8.28 7.54
N ASP A 160 -8.15 9.28 8.39
CA ASP A 160 -7.78 10.66 8.07
C ASP A 160 -6.36 10.93 8.58
N GLU A 161 -5.49 11.45 7.75
CA GLU A 161 -4.14 11.84 8.14
C GLU A 161 -4.12 13.04 9.08
N ALA A 162 -5.15 13.88 9.05
CA ALA A 162 -5.29 15.00 9.98
C ALA A 162 -5.35 14.54 11.44
N ASP A 163 -5.76 13.29 11.69
CA ASP A 163 -5.75 12.68 13.01
C ASP A 163 -4.35 12.24 13.46
N CYS A 164 -3.34 12.32 12.57
CA CYS A 164 -1.94 12.13 12.91
C CYS A 164 -1.48 13.23 13.87
N GLY A 165 -1.53 12.96 15.16
CA GLY A 165 -1.14 13.91 16.22
C GLY A 165 -2.30 14.50 17.01
N ALA A 166 -3.53 14.18 16.70
CA ALA A 166 -4.64 14.41 17.59
C ALA A 166 -4.55 13.46 18.80
N ALA A 167 -4.73 13.97 20.00
CA ALA A 167 -4.88 13.12 21.18
C ALA A 167 -6.16 12.26 21.00
N PRO A 168 -6.16 10.98 21.42
CA PRO A 168 -7.35 10.14 21.34
C PRO A 168 -8.50 10.84 22.05
N ARG A 169 -9.61 11.06 21.33
CA ARG A 169 -10.83 11.62 21.93
C ARG A 169 -11.39 10.59 22.89
N PRO A 170 -11.54 10.90 24.19
CA PRO A 170 -12.17 9.98 25.12
C PRO A 170 -13.65 9.85 24.73
N GLY A 171 -14.06 8.66 24.32
CA GLY A 171 -15.47 8.27 24.26
C GLY A 171 -16.15 8.42 22.88
N GLY A 172 -15.59 7.83 21.86
CA GLY A 172 -16.32 7.52 20.62
C GLY A 172 -15.90 6.14 20.17
N ALA A 173 -16.71 5.15 20.41
CA ALA A 173 -16.65 3.90 19.68
C ALA A 173 -17.20 4.16 18.26
N ASP A 174 -16.47 4.95 17.49
CA ASP A 174 -16.72 5.03 16.06
C ASP A 174 -16.13 3.76 15.44
N ASN A 175 -16.96 2.72 15.44
CA ASN A 175 -16.83 1.63 14.49
C ASN A 175 -16.96 2.25 13.10
N GLY A 176 -15.84 2.75 12.57
CA GLY A 176 -15.76 3.39 11.26
C GLY A 176 -15.87 2.41 10.11
N LEU A 177 -16.69 1.39 10.26
CA LEU A 177 -17.23 0.55 9.20
C LEU A 177 -18.44 1.27 8.63
N ASN A 178 -18.19 2.25 7.76
CA ASN A 178 -19.28 2.94 7.08
C ASN A 178 -19.71 2.11 5.86
N THR A 179 -20.45 1.03 6.12
CA THR A 179 -21.13 0.22 5.09
C THR A 179 -22.21 1.01 4.32
N LYS A 180 -22.43 2.27 4.63
CA LYS A 180 -23.42 3.13 3.98
C LYS A 180 -23.00 3.70 2.62
N TRP A 181 -21.80 3.47 2.17
CA TRP A 181 -21.36 3.96 0.85
C TRP A 181 -21.88 3.14 -0.32
N LEU A 182 -22.49 1.98 -0.05
CA LEU A 182 -23.13 1.16 -1.08
C LEU A 182 -24.52 1.66 -1.52
N GLU A 183 -25.15 2.56 -0.76
CA GLU A 183 -26.51 3.05 -1.09
C GLU A 183 -26.61 4.49 -1.59
N ILE A 184 -25.53 5.28 -1.59
CA ILE A 184 -25.55 6.65 -2.11
C ILE A 184 -24.65 6.75 -3.34
N GLY A 185 -24.96 6.00 -4.35
CA GLY A 185 -24.49 6.19 -5.71
C GLY A 185 -25.32 7.26 -6.43
N GLY A 186 -25.29 8.49 -5.94
CA GLY A 186 -26.00 9.57 -6.58
C GLY A 186 -25.48 10.92 -6.17
N ALA A 187 -24.79 11.54 -7.09
CA ALA A 187 -24.46 12.95 -7.25
C ALA A 187 -23.07 13.41 -6.82
N ALA A 188 -22.36 13.82 -7.85
CA ALA A 188 -21.23 14.76 -7.89
C ALA A 188 -19.81 14.27 -7.57
N GLY A 189 -19.11 13.87 -8.61
CA GLY A 189 -17.70 14.30 -8.80
C GLY A 189 -16.64 13.57 -8.00
N GLY A 190 -16.22 12.37 -8.43
CA GLY A 190 -14.98 11.77 -7.92
C GLY A 190 -14.90 10.24 -7.93
N GLY A 191 -15.96 9.55 -8.30
CA GLY A 191 -16.04 8.09 -8.19
C GLY A 191 -15.67 7.28 -9.45
N ALA A 192 -14.93 7.85 -10.41
CA ALA A 192 -14.80 7.22 -11.73
C ALA A 192 -13.73 6.12 -11.85
N ILE A 193 -12.86 5.95 -10.88
CA ILE A 193 -11.72 5.04 -11.03
C ILE A 193 -12.01 3.64 -10.53
N VAL A 194 -12.81 3.46 -9.49
CA VAL A 194 -13.11 2.14 -8.92
C VAL A 194 -14.21 1.40 -9.72
N LEU A 195 -15.07 2.11 -10.44
CA LEU A 195 -16.18 1.50 -11.18
C LEU A 195 -15.77 0.88 -12.54
N CYS A 196 -14.63 1.28 -13.12
CA CYS A 196 -14.17 0.71 -14.39
C CYS A 196 -13.68 -0.74 -14.32
N LEU A 197 -13.27 -1.24 -13.17
CA LEU A 197 -12.78 -2.60 -13.04
C LEU A 197 -13.90 -3.65 -12.88
N LEU A 198 -15.10 -3.24 -12.49
CA LEU A 198 -16.23 -4.15 -12.31
C LEU A 198 -17.17 -4.26 -13.52
N LEU A 199 -17.09 -3.36 -14.49
CA LEU A 199 -18.00 -3.34 -15.66
C LEU A 199 -17.40 -3.93 -16.96
N CYS A 200 -16.13 -4.36 -16.97
CA CYS A 200 -15.54 -5.02 -18.15
C CYS A 200 -15.78 -6.53 -18.21
N LYS A 201 -16.76 -7.08 -17.52
CA LYS A 201 -17.14 -8.48 -17.65
C LYS A 201 -18.30 -8.64 -18.65
N GLY A 202 -17.93 -8.80 -19.93
CA GLY A 202 -18.69 -9.59 -20.89
C GLY A 202 -19.83 -8.91 -21.61
N SER A 203 -19.54 -8.09 -22.59
CA SER A 203 -20.44 -7.91 -23.73
C SER A 203 -20.12 -8.96 -24.78
N LYS A 204 -20.96 -9.98 -24.90
CA LYS A 204 -20.95 -10.90 -26.06
C LYS A 204 -21.47 -10.12 -27.25
N SER A 205 -20.60 -9.81 -28.18
CA SER A 205 -20.98 -9.32 -29.51
C SER A 205 -21.59 -10.49 -30.31
N THR A 206 -22.89 -10.47 -30.49
CA THR A 206 -23.57 -11.27 -31.52
C THR A 206 -23.28 -10.61 -32.88
N SER A 207 -22.46 -11.27 -33.66
CA SER A 207 -22.29 -10.93 -35.11
C SER A 207 -23.54 -11.33 -35.86
N VAL A 208 -24.27 -10.35 -36.37
CA VAL A 208 -25.35 -10.55 -37.36
C VAL A 208 -24.71 -10.52 -38.73
N SER A 209 -24.73 -11.64 -39.45
CA SER A 209 -24.38 -11.71 -40.87
C SER A 209 -25.44 -11.03 -41.72
N PRO A 210 -25.09 -10.16 -42.67
CA PRO A 210 -26.03 -9.71 -43.69
C PRO A 210 -26.11 -10.75 -44.80
N SER A 211 -27.32 -11.26 -45.08
CA SER A 211 -27.68 -11.99 -46.29
C SER A 211 -27.69 -11.01 -47.45
N GLN A 212 -26.96 -11.35 -48.50
CA GLN A 212 -27.10 -10.70 -49.82
C GLN A 212 -28.14 -11.45 -50.68
N PRO A 213 -28.83 -10.74 -51.57
CA PRO A 213 -29.68 -11.31 -52.60
C PRO A 213 -28.88 -11.90 -53.78
#